data_06059dd6879486b0526267a19ec37389
#
_entry.id   06059dd6879486b0526267a19ec37389
#
_cell.length_a   1.000
_cell.length_b   1.000
_cell.length_c   1.000
_cell.angle_alpha   90.00
_cell.angle_beta   90.00
_cell.angle_gamma   90.00
#
_symmetry.space_group_name_H-M   'P 1'
#
loop_
_entity.id
_entity.type
_entity.pdbx_description
1 polymer ?
#
loop_
_entity_poly.entity_id
_entity_poly.type
_entity_poly.pdbx_seq_one_letter_code
_entity_poly.pdbx_strand_id
1 'polypeptide(L)'
;MVSNAEMDRRWKLVRNVMAGEGLDWLVGGVGMPGGYAKWLTNRSTKGTIVIMNGVAFPAEGDAYFFGHGDMVHTTPVDSYGVKHLVSPSQPNLLVNTPAPIVLDVLKSSKPRKIGFLGMGFIPAAAYECYRIGLPGVEFVDATDLIVPIKAVKSEEELVFMRRAAEMHDKAVDVARRTVRPGLTANDVIEEVRHFMFLAGADMVNMRAGSAPPGTICKYNGPGERKMENGDQFAMLIECSEQGGYFSEMMPTVCIGKAPSDLQKVFDDVLEAQRIMVDMAVPGADPMEIMRASDRFMQKKGYPAEARLAGHCQGVDLVERPALSPLGETIRLEKNMVVSFHPTVHGKNAWGYPVNQSFLITADGPKIMTKTPQEIIVV
;
A
#
# COMPACT_ATOMS: atom_id res chain seq x y z
N MET A 1 0.16 -10.07 13.67
CA MET A 1 0.37 -11.29 12.87
C MET A 1 -0.94 -12.04 12.76
N VAL A 2 -1.20 -12.69 11.63
CA VAL A 2 -2.41 -13.50 11.44
C VAL A 2 -2.28 -14.88 12.11
N SER A 3 -3.41 -15.56 12.29
CA SER A 3 -3.47 -16.92 12.88
C SER A 3 -2.92 -17.98 11.94
N ASN A 4 -2.62 -19.16 12.49
CA ASN A 4 -2.23 -20.32 11.69
C ASN A 4 -3.35 -20.75 10.72
N ALA A 5 -4.61 -20.64 11.12
CA ALA A 5 -5.74 -20.94 10.24
C ALA A 5 -5.81 -20.02 9.02
N GLU A 6 -5.48 -18.75 9.19
CA GLU A 6 -5.37 -17.80 8.07
C GLU A 6 -4.17 -18.13 7.18
N MET A 7 -3.05 -18.57 7.75
CA MET A 7 -1.91 -19.02 6.96
C MET A 7 -2.25 -20.28 6.15
N ASP A 8 -2.97 -21.25 6.74
CA ASP A 8 -3.48 -22.44 6.04
C ASP A 8 -4.35 -22.05 4.85
N ARG A 9 -5.26 -21.08 5.04
CA ARG A 9 -6.12 -20.56 3.97
C ARG A 9 -5.29 -19.97 2.83
N ARG A 10 -4.33 -19.09 3.14
CA ARG A 10 -3.47 -18.44 2.13
C ARG A 10 -2.66 -19.44 1.34
N TRP A 11 -1.97 -20.34 2.04
CA TRP A 11 -1.14 -21.34 1.41
C TRP A 11 -1.94 -22.29 0.53
N LYS A 12 -3.13 -22.72 0.98
CA LYS A 12 -4.03 -23.53 0.16
C LYS A 12 -4.44 -22.84 -1.13
N LEU A 13 -4.85 -21.57 -1.07
CA LEU A 13 -5.25 -20.81 -2.26
C LEU A 13 -4.10 -20.64 -3.24
N VAL A 14 -2.92 -20.26 -2.75
CA VAL A 14 -1.73 -20.07 -3.58
C VAL A 14 -1.29 -21.39 -4.22
N ARG A 15 -1.24 -22.47 -3.46
CA ARG A 15 -0.86 -23.80 -3.98
C ARG A 15 -1.84 -24.34 -5.00
N ASN A 16 -3.13 -24.07 -4.85
CA ASN A 16 -4.12 -24.44 -5.88
C ASN A 16 -3.82 -23.75 -7.22
N VAL A 17 -3.47 -22.47 -7.19
CA VAL A 17 -3.08 -21.74 -8.40
C VAL A 17 -1.75 -22.27 -8.95
N MET A 18 -0.76 -22.51 -8.09
CA MET A 18 0.52 -23.10 -8.51
C MET A 18 0.32 -24.44 -9.21
N ALA A 19 -0.55 -25.30 -8.67
CA ALA A 19 -0.86 -26.61 -9.27
C ALA A 19 -1.53 -26.47 -10.65
N GLY A 20 -2.46 -25.50 -10.80
CA GLY A 20 -3.11 -25.22 -12.09
C GLY A 20 -2.15 -24.73 -13.16
N GLU A 21 -1.11 -24.01 -12.78
CA GLU A 21 -0.12 -23.40 -13.66
C GLU A 21 1.18 -24.25 -13.80
N GLY A 22 1.27 -25.37 -13.08
CA GLY A 22 2.46 -26.24 -13.07
C GLY A 22 3.70 -25.58 -12.46
N LEU A 23 3.49 -24.65 -11.50
CA LEU A 23 4.57 -23.95 -10.81
C LEU A 23 5.12 -24.81 -9.66
N ASP A 24 6.41 -25.06 -9.67
CA ASP A 24 7.09 -25.77 -8.58
C ASP A 24 7.45 -24.80 -7.42
N TRP A 25 7.75 -23.54 -7.76
CA TRP A 25 8.12 -22.49 -6.81
C TRP A 25 7.55 -21.13 -7.20
N LEU A 26 7.33 -20.32 -6.17
CA LEU A 26 7.20 -18.87 -6.29
C LEU A 26 8.37 -18.20 -5.56
N VAL A 27 9.00 -17.21 -6.19
CA VAL A 27 10.10 -16.44 -5.61
C VAL A 27 9.79 -14.96 -5.76
N GLY A 28 9.88 -14.21 -4.68
CA GLY A 28 9.58 -12.80 -4.76
C GLY A 28 9.52 -12.09 -3.42
N GLY A 29 8.77 -10.99 -3.39
CA GLY A 29 8.60 -10.16 -2.21
C GLY A 29 9.75 -9.22 -1.93
N VAL A 30 10.69 -9.10 -2.89
CA VAL A 30 11.75 -8.08 -2.87
C VAL A 30 11.16 -6.76 -3.32
N GLY A 31 11.36 -5.71 -2.55
CA GLY A 31 10.81 -4.40 -2.84
C GLY A 31 10.06 -3.80 -1.64
N MET A 32 9.74 -2.53 -1.72
CA MET A 32 8.95 -1.86 -0.69
C MET A 32 7.46 -2.05 -0.94
N PRO A 33 6.73 -2.47 0.09
CA PRO A 33 7.14 -2.88 1.43
C PRO A 33 7.31 -4.39 1.64
N GLY A 34 7.58 -5.18 0.61
CA GLY A 34 7.82 -6.63 0.75
C GLY A 34 6.56 -7.45 1.04
N GLY A 35 5.41 -6.99 0.57
CA GLY A 35 4.10 -7.51 0.95
C GLY A 35 3.89 -8.99 0.68
N TYR A 36 4.42 -9.55 -0.42
CA TYR A 36 4.33 -10.98 -0.68
C TYR A 36 5.10 -11.81 0.36
N ALA A 37 6.31 -11.35 0.74
CA ALA A 37 7.08 -12.03 1.76
C ALA A 37 6.32 -12.04 3.09
N LYS A 38 5.82 -10.89 3.53
CA LYS A 38 5.00 -10.76 4.74
C LYS A 38 3.73 -11.60 4.68
N TRP A 39 3.00 -11.52 3.57
CA TRP A 39 1.72 -12.20 3.41
C TRP A 39 1.83 -13.72 3.40
N LEU A 40 2.90 -14.26 2.76
CA LEU A 40 3.14 -15.70 2.65
C LEU A 40 3.87 -16.30 3.86
N THR A 41 4.56 -15.49 4.65
CA THR A 41 5.37 -15.99 5.77
C THR A 41 4.93 -15.49 7.14
N ASN A 42 3.96 -14.56 7.19
CA ASN A 42 3.51 -13.91 8.43
C ASN A 42 4.66 -13.26 9.23
N ARG A 43 5.71 -12.83 8.54
CA ARG A 43 6.90 -12.21 9.14
C ARG A 43 6.82 -10.70 9.12
N SER A 44 7.09 -10.07 10.25
CA SER A 44 7.24 -8.62 10.29
C SER A 44 8.53 -8.21 9.57
N THR A 45 8.42 -7.12 8.80
CA THR A 45 9.57 -6.43 8.21
C THR A 45 9.89 -5.15 8.98
N LYS A 46 9.34 -5.00 10.19
CA LYS A 46 9.48 -3.81 11.03
C LYS A 46 10.95 -3.50 11.32
N GLY A 47 11.30 -2.22 11.17
CA GLY A 47 12.63 -1.72 11.50
C GLY A 47 13.71 -2.10 10.48
N THR A 48 13.35 -2.69 9.35
CA THR A 48 14.34 -3.06 8.34
C THR A 48 14.55 -1.92 7.36
N ILE A 49 15.78 -1.44 7.32
CA ILE A 49 16.24 -0.48 6.30
C ILE A 49 16.44 -1.20 4.95
N VAL A 50 16.28 -2.53 4.92
CA VAL A 50 16.80 -3.36 3.86
C VAL A 50 15.68 -3.81 2.93
N ILE A 51 15.81 -3.43 1.68
CA ILE A 51 14.91 -3.70 0.55
C ILE A 51 14.97 -5.17 0.09
N MET A 52 15.71 -6.05 0.77
CA MET A 52 16.04 -7.39 0.23
C MET A 52 15.44 -8.55 1.03
N ASN A 53 14.27 -8.33 1.61
CA ASN A 53 13.48 -9.42 2.19
C ASN A 53 12.59 -10.03 1.14
N GLY A 54 12.56 -11.34 1.11
CA GLY A 54 11.73 -12.03 0.15
C GLY A 54 11.28 -13.39 0.64
N VAL A 55 10.58 -14.09 -0.23
CA VAL A 55 10.04 -15.41 -0.01
C VAL A 55 10.40 -16.33 -1.17
N ALA A 56 10.80 -17.56 -0.84
CA ALA A 56 10.77 -18.69 -1.76
C ALA A 56 9.71 -19.67 -1.23
N PHE A 57 8.65 -19.84 -2.00
CA PHE A 57 7.45 -20.57 -1.60
C PHE A 57 7.27 -21.78 -2.50
N PRO A 58 7.41 -23.03 -1.99
CA PRO A 58 7.27 -24.24 -2.79
C PRO A 58 5.79 -24.66 -2.95
N ALA A 59 5.52 -25.42 -3.99
CA ALA A 59 4.24 -26.08 -4.19
C ALA A 59 3.88 -27.02 -3.02
N GLU A 60 4.89 -27.60 -2.37
CA GLU A 60 4.71 -28.48 -1.21
C GLU A 60 5.78 -28.22 -0.15
N GLY A 61 5.46 -28.42 1.15
CA GLY A 61 6.38 -28.28 2.27
C GLY A 61 6.49 -26.85 2.81
N ASP A 62 7.61 -26.56 3.47
CA ASP A 62 7.84 -25.30 4.19
C ASP A 62 8.24 -24.17 3.23
N ALA A 63 7.76 -22.96 3.50
CA ALA A 63 8.23 -21.76 2.83
C ALA A 63 9.58 -21.29 3.39
N TYR A 64 10.26 -20.45 2.63
CA TYR A 64 11.53 -19.85 3.04
C TYR A 64 11.42 -18.34 3.01
N PHE A 65 11.58 -17.71 4.17
CA PHE A 65 11.80 -16.27 4.25
C PHE A 65 13.30 -16.02 4.14
N PHE A 66 13.70 -15.17 3.23
CA PHE A 66 15.10 -14.80 3.09
C PHE A 66 15.30 -13.31 3.33
N GLY A 67 16.45 -12.97 3.91
CA GLY A 67 16.77 -11.60 4.25
C GLY A 67 18.19 -11.43 4.76
N HIS A 68 18.43 -10.22 5.25
CA HIS A 68 19.72 -9.85 5.83
C HIS A 68 19.93 -10.47 7.22
N GLY A 69 21.19 -10.75 7.59
CA GLY A 69 21.56 -11.44 8.84
C GLY A 69 21.02 -10.81 10.12
N ASP A 70 21.01 -9.49 10.21
CA ASP A 70 20.53 -8.78 11.41
C ASP A 70 19.02 -8.98 11.67
N MET A 71 18.26 -9.32 10.65
CA MET A 71 16.80 -9.56 10.78
C MET A 71 16.47 -10.93 11.38
N VAL A 72 17.36 -11.90 11.22
CA VAL A 72 17.12 -13.26 11.71
C VAL A 72 17.26 -13.34 13.21
N HIS A 73 18.14 -12.53 13.79
CA HIS A 73 18.36 -12.51 15.23
C HIS A 73 17.24 -11.85 16.03
N THR A 74 16.40 -11.02 15.37
CA THR A 74 15.32 -10.29 16.02
C THR A 74 13.93 -10.91 15.82
N THR A 75 13.81 -11.92 14.96
CA THR A 75 12.53 -12.56 14.65
C THR A 75 12.44 -13.93 15.31
N PRO A 76 11.36 -14.26 16.06
CA PRO A 76 11.16 -15.59 16.62
C PRO A 76 11.30 -16.67 15.56
N VAL A 77 12.08 -17.71 15.84
CA VAL A 77 12.42 -18.79 14.90
C VAL A 77 11.19 -19.65 14.57
N ASP A 78 10.23 -19.73 15.48
CA ASP A 78 9.06 -20.59 15.35
C ASP A 78 7.88 -19.85 14.75
N SER A 79 7.72 -19.96 13.45
CA SER A 79 6.49 -19.57 12.77
C SER A 79 6.13 -20.63 11.74
N TYR A 80 4.88 -20.97 11.76
CA TYR A 80 4.12 -21.72 10.80
C TYR A 80 4.88 -22.09 9.51
N GLY A 81 5.49 -23.30 9.48
CA GLY A 81 6.13 -23.86 8.28
C GLY A 81 7.12 -22.96 7.52
N VAL A 82 7.71 -21.96 8.18
CA VAL A 82 8.61 -21.00 7.53
C VAL A 82 10.03 -21.16 8.05
N LYS A 83 10.96 -21.47 7.14
CA LYS A 83 12.40 -21.52 7.38
C LYS A 83 13.05 -20.20 7.04
N HIS A 84 14.14 -19.87 7.69
CA HIS A 84 14.91 -18.67 7.44
C HIS A 84 16.16 -18.96 6.64
N LEU A 85 16.36 -18.21 5.56
CA LEU A 85 17.59 -18.16 4.79
C LEU A 85 18.28 -16.82 5.09
N VAL A 86 19.44 -16.90 5.74
CA VAL A 86 20.19 -15.74 6.17
C VAL A 86 21.29 -15.43 5.18
N SER A 87 21.29 -14.21 4.66
CA SER A 87 22.44 -13.72 3.92
C SER A 87 23.52 -13.22 4.89
N PRO A 88 24.76 -13.70 4.77
CA PRO A 88 25.85 -13.25 5.64
C PRO A 88 26.36 -11.85 5.33
N SER A 89 25.90 -11.23 4.25
CA SER A 89 26.46 -9.97 3.74
C SER A 89 25.46 -8.83 3.83
N GLN A 90 25.97 -7.60 3.93
CA GLN A 90 25.16 -6.38 3.87
C GLN A 90 24.73 -6.11 2.41
N PRO A 91 23.47 -5.71 2.15
CA PRO A 91 22.96 -5.46 0.81
C PRO A 91 23.72 -4.39 0.03
N ASN A 92 24.26 -3.41 0.72
CA ASN A 92 25.05 -2.34 0.11
C ASN A 92 26.48 -2.78 -0.32
N LEU A 93 26.92 -3.96 0.11
CA LEU A 93 28.20 -4.53 -0.27
C LEU A 93 28.08 -5.51 -1.43
N LEU A 94 26.93 -6.21 -1.56
CA LEU A 94 26.69 -7.20 -2.60
C LEU A 94 25.27 -7.06 -3.16
N VAL A 95 25.17 -6.85 -4.45
CA VAL A 95 23.91 -6.51 -5.16
C VAL A 95 22.90 -7.64 -5.17
N ASN A 96 23.34 -8.91 -5.12
CA ASN A 96 22.49 -10.09 -5.24
C ASN A 96 22.58 -11.03 -4.05
N THR A 97 22.87 -10.51 -2.89
CA THR A 97 23.27 -11.26 -1.70
C THR A 97 22.35 -12.42 -1.31
N PRO A 98 21.01 -12.35 -1.28
CA PRO A 98 20.19 -13.52 -0.97
C PRO A 98 20.11 -14.55 -2.11
N ALA A 99 20.38 -14.17 -3.36
CA ALA A 99 20.13 -15.04 -4.51
C ALA A 99 20.91 -16.36 -4.49
N PRO A 100 22.21 -16.42 -4.12
CA PRO A 100 22.94 -17.69 -4.05
C PRO A 100 22.34 -18.69 -3.06
N ILE A 101 21.95 -18.24 -1.86
CA ILE A 101 21.38 -19.13 -0.85
C ILE A 101 19.96 -19.60 -1.23
N VAL A 102 19.19 -18.75 -1.88
CA VAL A 102 17.88 -19.12 -2.45
C VAL A 102 18.09 -20.12 -3.58
N LEU A 103 19.07 -19.89 -4.45
CA LEU A 103 19.40 -20.80 -5.55
C LEU A 103 19.74 -22.22 -5.05
N ASP A 104 20.46 -22.35 -3.96
CA ASP A 104 20.81 -23.66 -3.39
C ASP A 104 19.54 -24.41 -2.92
N VAL A 105 18.59 -23.70 -2.32
CA VAL A 105 17.29 -24.28 -1.96
C VAL A 105 16.52 -24.73 -3.21
N LEU A 106 16.42 -23.87 -4.21
CA LEU A 106 15.73 -24.18 -5.46
C LEU A 106 16.33 -25.41 -6.16
N LYS A 107 17.65 -25.49 -6.24
CA LYS A 107 18.38 -26.63 -6.85
C LYS A 107 18.06 -27.97 -6.18
N SER A 108 17.83 -27.97 -4.87
CA SER A 108 17.58 -29.20 -4.12
C SER A 108 16.32 -29.94 -4.58
N SER A 109 15.33 -29.23 -5.12
CA SER A 109 14.04 -29.78 -5.58
C SER A 109 13.99 -30.09 -7.08
N LYS A 110 15.02 -29.69 -7.85
CA LYS A 110 15.07 -29.84 -9.32
C LYS A 110 13.82 -29.30 -10.02
N PRO A 111 13.49 -28.02 -9.84
CA PRO A 111 12.26 -27.44 -10.37
C PRO A 111 12.27 -27.41 -11.90
N ARG A 112 11.08 -27.45 -12.50
CA ARG A 112 10.88 -27.28 -13.95
C ARG A 112 10.38 -25.88 -14.28
N LYS A 113 9.56 -25.29 -13.37
CA LYS A 113 8.93 -24.00 -13.60
C LYS A 113 8.90 -23.17 -12.30
N ILE A 114 9.38 -21.95 -12.37
CA ILE A 114 9.43 -21.00 -11.25
C ILE A 114 8.71 -19.72 -11.63
N GLY A 115 7.76 -19.31 -10.79
CA GLY A 115 7.06 -18.03 -10.91
C GLY A 115 7.71 -16.93 -10.06
N PHE A 116 7.90 -15.75 -10.62
CA PHE A 116 8.32 -14.58 -9.86
C PHE A 116 7.11 -13.74 -9.42
N LEU A 117 7.12 -13.28 -8.17
CA LEU A 117 6.16 -12.35 -7.61
C LEU A 117 6.74 -10.94 -7.59
N GLY A 118 6.12 -10.01 -8.31
CA GLY A 118 6.67 -8.68 -8.52
C GLY A 118 7.96 -8.72 -9.35
N MET A 119 7.92 -9.34 -10.51
CA MET A 119 9.10 -9.55 -11.36
C MET A 119 9.87 -8.26 -11.65
N GLY A 120 9.17 -7.11 -11.76
CA GLY A 120 9.80 -5.80 -11.95
C GLY A 120 10.67 -5.32 -10.77
N PHE A 121 10.55 -5.95 -9.61
CA PHE A 121 11.36 -5.66 -8.41
C PHE A 121 12.46 -6.69 -8.15
N ILE A 122 12.56 -7.73 -8.94
CA ILE A 122 13.66 -8.71 -8.82
C ILE A 122 14.92 -8.05 -9.34
N PRO A 123 15.99 -7.92 -8.52
CA PRO A 123 17.25 -7.37 -9.01
C PRO A 123 17.80 -8.18 -10.18
N ALA A 124 18.26 -7.51 -11.23
CA ALA A 124 18.79 -8.17 -12.42
C ALA A 124 19.87 -9.20 -12.08
N ALA A 125 20.77 -8.88 -11.13
CA ALA A 125 21.80 -9.80 -10.68
C ALA A 125 21.24 -11.05 -9.98
N ALA A 126 20.12 -10.93 -9.25
CA ALA A 126 19.44 -12.08 -8.66
C ALA A 126 18.79 -12.97 -9.74
N TYR A 127 18.09 -12.34 -10.68
CA TYR A 127 17.51 -13.05 -11.82
C TYR A 127 18.57 -13.83 -12.62
N GLU A 128 19.71 -13.19 -12.96
CA GLU A 128 20.82 -13.83 -13.66
C GLU A 128 21.43 -14.99 -12.83
N CYS A 129 21.56 -14.84 -11.52
CA CYS A 129 22.00 -15.91 -10.64
C CYS A 129 21.12 -17.17 -10.77
N TYR A 130 19.79 -16.99 -10.77
CA TYR A 130 18.84 -18.09 -10.95
C TYR A 130 18.89 -18.66 -12.36
N ARG A 131 18.91 -17.82 -13.39
CA ARG A 131 18.94 -18.23 -14.79
C ARG A 131 20.18 -19.07 -15.14
N ILE A 132 21.34 -18.65 -14.64
CA ILE A 132 22.61 -19.38 -14.85
C ILE A 132 22.65 -20.66 -14.00
N GLY A 133 22.18 -20.55 -12.75
CA GLY A 133 22.25 -21.64 -11.78
C GLY A 133 21.23 -22.78 -12.01
N LEU A 134 20.17 -22.52 -12.78
CA LEU A 134 19.07 -23.46 -13.08
C LEU A 134 18.84 -23.54 -14.61
N PRO A 135 19.81 -24.07 -15.37
CA PRO A 135 19.66 -24.19 -16.83
C PRO A 135 18.50 -25.11 -17.17
N GLY A 136 17.65 -24.66 -18.11
CA GLY A 136 16.48 -25.42 -18.57
C GLY A 136 15.21 -25.26 -17.72
N VAL A 137 15.26 -24.48 -16.64
CA VAL A 137 14.07 -24.11 -15.87
C VAL A 137 13.32 -23.00 -16.59
N GLU A 138 12.00 -23.13 -16.67
CA GLU A 138 11.11 -22.06 -17.15
C GLU A 138 10.90 -21.02 -16.06
N PHE A 139 11.14 -19.74 -16.36
CA PHE A 139 10.88 -18.60 -15.47
C PHE A 139 9.75 -17.75 -16.02
N VAL A 140 8.71 -17.52 -15.20
CA VAL A 140 7.53 -16.75 -15.60
C VAL A 140 7.20 -15.66 -14.58
N ASP A 141 6.52 -14.62 -15.02
CA ASP A 141 5.88 -13.67 -14.11
C ASP A 141 4.58 -14.27 -13.58
N ALA A 142 4.52 -14.55 -12.29
CA ALA A 142 3.35 -15.10 -11.60
C ALA A 142 2.58 -14.05 -10.80
N THR A 143 2.93 -12.76 -10.97
CA THR A 143 2.35 -11.66 -10.19
C THR A 143 0.83 -11.63 -10.33
N ASP A 144 0.33 -11.65 -11.56
CA ASP A 144 -1.11 -11.54 -11.85
C ASP A 144 -1.92 -12.78 -11.44
N LEU A 145 -1.27 -13.90 -11.18
CA LEU A 145 -1.91 -15.11 -10.66
C LEU A 145 -2.20 -15.00 -9.14
N ILE A 146 -1.38 -14.26 -8.41
CA ILE A 146 -1.45 -14.17 -6.94
C ILE A 146 -2.13 -12.88 -6.46
N VAL A 147 -2.05 -11.81 -7.24
CA VAL A 147 -2.69 -10.53 -6.90
C VAL A 147 -4.18 -10.67 -6.56
N PRO A 148 -5.03 -11.37 -7.34
CA PRO A 148 -6.46 -11.49 -7.01
C PRO A 148 -6.70 -12.16 -5.66
N ILE A 149 -5.88 -13.17 -5.31
CA ILE A 149 -6.01 -13.90 -4.04
C ILE A 149 -5.65 -12.97 -2.86
N LYS A 150 -4.56 -12.21 -3.00
CA LYS A 150 -4.08 -11.27 -1.97
C LYS A 150 -4.98 -10.05 -1.83
N ALA A 151 -5.60 -9.60 -2.91
CA ALA A 151 -6.47 -8.44 -2.93
C ALA A 151 -7.77 -8.67 -2.12
N VAL A 152 -8.32 -9.89 -2.14
CA VAL A 152 -9.53 -10.27 -1.37
C VAL A 152 -9.13 -10.63 0.06
N LYS A 153 -9.50 -9.78 1.00
CA LYS A 153 -9.14 -9.92 2.43
C LYS A 153 -10.04 -10.94 3.13
N SER A 154 -9.45 -11.73 4.02
CA SER A 154 -10.21 -12.52 4.99
C SER A 154 -10.85 -11.63 6.05
N GLU A 155 -11.80 -12.17 6.81
CA GLU A 155 -12.37 -11.42 7.95
C GLU A 155 -11.31 -11.08 9.00
N GLU A 156 -10.31 -11.93 9.18
CA GLU A 156 -9.18 -11.66 10.08
C GLU A 156 -8.32 -10.50 9.57
N GLU A 157 -8.01 -10.47 8.27
CA GLU A 157 -7.28 -9.36 7.65
C GLU A 157 -8.06 -8.03 7.75
N LEU A 158 -9.39 -8.08 7.58
CA LEU A 158 -10.24 -6.90 7.72
C LEU A 158 -10.27 -6.34 9.16
N VAL A 159 -10.03 -7.15 10.18
CA VAL A 159 -9.86 -6.63 11.56
C VAL A 159 -8.64 -5.73 11.65
N PHE A 160 -7.51 -6.13 11.07
CA PHE A 160 -6.30 -5.30 11.03
C PHE A 160 -6.51 -4.01 10.25
N MET A 161 -7.17 -4.08 9.09
CA MET A 161 -7.45 -2.89 8.28
C MET A 161 -8.40 -1.91 8.98
N ARG A 162 -9.40 -2.39 9.72
CA ARG A 162 -10.27 -1.52 10.55
C ARG A 162 -9.47 -0.82 11.65
N ARG A 163 -8.52 -1.53 12.30
CA ARG A 163 -7.62 -0.91 13.30
C ARG A 163 -6.74 0.16 12.69
N ALA A 164 -6.20 -0.08 11.48
CA ALA A 164 -5.45 0.93 10.76
C ALA A 164 -6.31 2.17 10.49
N ALA A 165 -7.54 2.01 10.00
CA ALA A 165 -8.47 3.11 9.76
C ALA A 165 -8.80 3.89 11.04
N GLU A 166 -9.08 3.20 12.16
CA GLU A 166 -9.31 3.85 13.46
C GLU A 166 -8.10 4.62 13.98
N MET A 167 -6.90 4.15 13.69
CA MET A 167 -5.66 4.85 14.02
C MET A 167 -5.51 6.13 13.19
N HIS A 168 -5.91 6.11 11.92
CA HIS A 168 -5.92 7.30 11.06
C HIS A 168 -6.92 8.34 11.54
N ASP A 169 -8.13 7.95 11.96
CA ASP A 169 -9.10 8.88 12.56
C ASP A 169 -8.51 9.64 13.75
N LYS A 170 -7.83 8.93 14.64
CA LYS A 170 -7.17 9.54 15.81
C LYS A 170 -5.97 10.42 15.41
N ALA A 171 -5.25 10.05 14.36
CA ALA A 171 -4.15 10.84 13.82
C ALA A 171 -4.64 12.19 13.25
N VAL A 172 -5.79 12.19 12.59
CA VAL A 172 -6.45 13.44 12.14
C VAL A 172 -6.84 14.32 13.32
N ASP A 173 -7.34 13.74 14.41
CA ASP A 173 -7.65 14.50 15.63
C ASP A 173 -6.40 15.12 16.26
N VAL A 174 -5.25 14.46 16.22
CA VAL A 174 -3.97 15.03 16.64
C VAL A 174 -3.58 16.20 15.73
N ALA A 175 -3.62 16.03 14.43
CA ALA A 175 -3.32 17.07 13.47
C ALA A 175 -4.22 18.29 13.67
N ARG A 176 -5.54 18.08 13.83
CA ARG A 176 -6.53 19.14 14.07
C ARG A 176 -6.21 19.99 15.31
N ARG A 177 -5.70 19.37 16.37
CA ARG A 177 -5.30 20.09 17.60
C ARG A 177 -3.94 20.76 17.51
N THR A 178 -3.09 20.30 16.60
CA THR A 178 -1.72 20.80 16.45
C THR A 178 -1.61 21.93 15.43
N VAL A 179 -2.37 21.88 14.33
CA VAL A 179 -2.33 22.90 13.28
C VAL A 179 -2.76 24.27 13.84
N ARG A 180 -1.86 25.25 13.76
CA ARG A 180 -2.10 26.64 14.19
C ARG A 180 -1.04 27.58 13.62
N PRO A 181 -1.28 28.90 13.60
CA PRO A 181 -0.28 29.88 13.19
C PRO A 181 1.03 29.76 13.98
N GLY A 182 2.14 29.98 13.32
CA GLY A 182 3.49 29.96 13.89
C GLY A 182 4.18 28.59 13.87
N LEU A 183 3.44 27.48 13.71
CA LEU A 183 4.02 26.16 13.49
C LEU A 183 4.28 25.92 12.01
N THR A 184 5.14 24.95 11.70
CA THR A 184 5.42 24.45 10.37
C THR A 184 4.65 23.16 10.09
N ALA A 185 4.58 22.75 8.83
CA ALA A 185 4.00 21.44 8.49
C ALA A 185 4.82 20.28 9.09
N ASN A 186 6.14 20.46 9.23
CA ASN A 186 7.01 19.47 9.88
C ASN A 186 6.68 19.30 11.36
N ASP A 187 6.41 20.40 12.09
CA ASP A 187 6.01 20.31 13.51
C ASP A 187 4.75 19.45 13.67
N VAL A 188 3.76 19.62 12.78
CA VAL A 188 2.53 18.82 12.81
C VAL A 188 2.79 17.35 12.49
N ILE A 189 3.62 17.06 11.46
CA ILE A 189 4.00 15.69 11.11
C ILE A 189 4.65 14.98 12.30
N GLU A 190 5.57 15.62 13.00
CA GLU A 190 6.29 14.98 14.11
C GLU A 190 5.37 14.66 15.28
N GLU A 191 4.40 15.52 15.60
CA GLU A 191 3.39 15.23 16.62
C GLU A 191 2.49 14.05 16.23
N VAL A 192 2.01 14.03 14.98
CA VAL A 192 1.18 12.93 14.49
C VAL A 192 2.00 11.63 14.40
N ARG A 193 3.24 11.69 13.94
CA ARG A 193 4.13 10.53 13.85
C ARG A 193 4.41 9.92 15.22
N HIS A 194 4.70 10.78 16.21
CA HIS A 194 4.89 10.34 17.59
C HIS A 194 3.65 9.60 18.11
N PHE A 195 2.47 10.20 17.93
CA PHE A 195 1.21 9.55 18.28
C PHE A 195 1.05 8.19 17.58
N MET A 196 1.30 8.10 16.26
CA MET A 196 1.12 6.86 15.49
C MET A 196 2.01 5.73 16.02
N PHE A 197 3.28 6.01 16.34
CA PHE A 197 4.19 5.00 16.92
C PHE A 197 3.75 4.57 18.32
N LEU A 198 3.28 5.49 19.17
CA LEU A 198 2.72 5.14 20.48
C LEU A 198 1.43 4.31 20.35
N ALA A 199 0.63 4.57 19.33
CA ALA A 199 -0.57 3.79 19.01
C ALA A 199 -0.28 2.40 18.41
N GLY A 200 0.99 2.07 18.17
CA GLY A 200 1.42 0.76 17.69
C GLY A 200 1.53 0.66 16.16
N ALA A 201 1.73 1.77 15.45
CA ALA A 201 2.01 1.70 14.02
C ALA A 201 3.27 0.88 13.74
N ASP A 202 3.21 0.05 12.69
CA ASP A 202 4.35 -0.73 12.20
C ASP A 202 5.20 0.13 11.25
N MET A 203 4.55 0.81 10.30
CA MET A 203 5.17 1.75 9.39
C MET A 203 4.40 3.07 9.36
N VAL A 204 5.12 4.18 9.39
CA VAL A 204 4.55 5.53 9.31
C VAL A 204 5.17 6.25 8.12
N ASN A 205 4.41 6.35 7.02
CA ASN A 205 4.73 7.16 5.86
C ASN A 205 3.77 8.35 5.83
N MET A 206 4.31 9.53 6.08
CA MET A 206 3.52 10.76 6.17
C MET A 206 4.22 11.88 5.45
N ARG A 207 3.42 12.71 4.80
CA ARG A 207 3.87 13.93 4.13
C ARG A 207 2.87 15.03 4.37
N ALA A 208 3.35 16.25 4.52
CA ALA A 208 2.48 17.40 4.63
C ALA A 208 3.07 18.62 3.96
N GLY A 209 2.24 19.62 3.79
CA GLY A 209 2.63 20.95 3.35
C GLY A 209 1.59 21.96 3.76
N SER A 210 1.96 23.23 3.70
CA SER A 210 1.06 24.37 3.92
C SER A 210 1.21 25.40 2.80
N ALA A 211 0.15 26.14 2.53
CA ALA A 211 0.15 27.17 1.51
C ALA A 211 -0.84 28.29 1.88
N PRO A 212 -0.56 29.57 1.46
CA PRO A 212 -1.51 30.64 1.60
C PRO A 212 -2.74 30.44 0.70
N PRO A 213 -3.84 31.15 0.97
CA PRO A 213 -5.04 31.13 0.12
C PRO A 213 -4.71 31.42 -1.35
N GLY A 214 -5.42 30.78 -2.28
CA GLY A 214 -5.21 30.94 -3.71
C GLY A 214 -3.96 30.24 -4.27
N THR A 215 -3.22 29.51 -3.43
CA THR A 215 -2.03 28.74 -3.81
C THR A 215 -2.32 27.23 -3.70
N ILE A 216 -1.70 26.43 -4.57
CA ILE A 216 -1.81 24.96 -4.46
C ILE A 216 -1.12 24.50 -3.18
N CYS A 217 -1.87 23.88 -2.27
CA CYS A 217 -1.32 23.21 -1.12
C CYS A 217 -0.86 21.79 -1.51
N LYS A 218 0.45 21.60 -1.57
CA LYS A 218 1.06 20.30 -1.87
C LYS A 218 1.41 19.58 -0.57
N TYR A 219 0.91 18.38 -0.37
CA TYR A 219 1.29 17.52 0.76
C TYR A 219 2.77 17.10 0.77
N ASN A 220 3.51 17.34 -0.30
CA ASN A 220 4.95 17.09 -0.42
C ASN A 220 5.75 18.39 -0.66
N GLY A 221 5.18 19.52 -0.26
CA GLY A 221 5.85 20.83 -0.31
C GLY A 221 6.93 20.98 0.76
N PRO A 222 7.71 22.07 0.71
CA PRO A 222 8.66 22.38 1.77
C PRO A 222 7.91 22.54 3.09
N GLY A 223 8.26 21.69 4.06
CA GLY A 223 7.58 21.63 5.36
C GLY A 223 8.01 22.70 6.37
N GLU A 224 8.90 23.61 6.00
CA GLU A 224 9.57 24.56 6.91
C GLU A 224 8.86 25.92 7.01
N ARG A 225 7.90 26.21 6.14
CA ARG A 225 7.15 27.45 6.17
C ARG A 225 6.27 27.50 7.42
N LYS A 226 6.38 28.57 8.21
CA LYS A 226 5.45 28.84 9.30
C LYS A 226 4.07 29.17 8.76
N MET A 227 3.07 28.50 9.28
CA MET A 227 1.68 28.72 8.92
C MET A 227 1.16 30.03 9.50
N GLU A 228 0.22 30.64 8.78
CA GLU A 228 -0.44 31.89 9.14
C GLU A 228 -1.97 31.72 9.09
N ASN A 229 -2.70 32.71 9.62
CA ASN A 229 -4.15 32.73 9.49
C ASN A 229 -4.58 32.77 8.02
N GLY A 230 -5.53 31.95 7.64
CA GLY A 230 -5.99 31.78 6.28
C GLY A 230 -5.27 30.70 5.49
N ASP A 231 -4.19 30.12 6.02
CA ASP A 231 -3.46 29.07 5.35
C ASP A 231 -4.25 27.77 5.28
N GLN A 232 -3.88 27.00 4.27
CA GLN A 232 -4.28 25.61 4.10
C GLN A 232 -3.14 24.70 4.56
N PHE A 233 -3.51 23.56 5.09
CA PHE A 233 -2.62 22.47 5.44
C PHE A 233 -3.18 21.17 4.84
N ALA A 234 -2.34 20.46 4.13
CA ALA A 234 -2.65 19.16 3.56
C ALA A 234 -1.68 18.13 4.11
N MET A 235 -2.18 17.01 4.58
CA MET A 235 -1.37 15.93 5.14
C MET A 235 -1.83 14.58 4.57
N LEU A 236 -0.91 13.86 3.93
CA LEU A 236 -1.11 12.48 3.52
C LEU A 236 -0.62 11.55 4.64
N ILE A 237 -1.49 10.69 5.11
CA ILE A 237 -1.20 9.66 6.11
C ILE A 237 -1.35 8.31 5.44
N GLU A 238 -0.26 7.58 5.30
CA GLU A 238 -0.16 6.25 4.70
C GLU A 238 0.56 5.33 5.68
N CYS A 239 -0.17 4.82 6.67
CA CYS A 239 0.44 4.09 7.77
C CYS A 239 -0.17 2.71 7.93
N SER A 240 0.65 1.75 8.40
CA SER A 240 0.18 0.43 8.79
C SER A 240 0.09 0.30 10.31
N GLU A 241 -0.91 -0.45 10.76
CA GLU A 241 -1.03 -0.86 12.16
C GLU A 241 -0.05 -2.01 12.48
N GLN A 242 -0.02 -2.48 13.74
CA GLN A 242 0.94 -3.46 14.24
C GLN A 242 0.97 -4.79 13.46
N GLY A 243 -0.12 -5.20 12.80
CA GLY A 243 -0.16 -6.35 11.90
C GLY A 243 0.42 -6.07 10.53
N GLY A 244 0.74 -4.78 10.25
CA GLY A 244 1.34 -4.30 9.00
C GLY A 244 0.36 -4.14 7.85
N TYR A 245 -0.92 -3.98 8.15
CA TYR A 245 -1.93 -3.63 7.15
C TYR A 245 -2.08 -2.13 7.06
N PHE A 246 -2.04 -1.64 5.84
CA PHE A 246 -2.11 -0.21 5.54
C PHE A 246 -3.54 0.30 5.45
N SER A 247 -3.72 1.53 5.86
CA SER A 247 -4.82 2.41 5.48
C SER A 247 -4.24 3.75 5.03
N GLU A 248 -5.07 4.56 4.40
CA GLU A 248 -4.67 5.84 3.84
C GLU A 248 -5.75 6.88 4.04
N MET A 249 -5.36 8.09 4.38
CA MET A 249 -6.25 9.24 4.50
C MET A 249 -5.51 10.53 4.20
N MET A 250 -6.22 11.48 3.62
CA MET A 250 -5.71 12.83 3.42
C MET A 250 -6.73 13.86 3.88
N PRO A 251 -6.64 14.36 5.12
CA PRO A 251 -7.44 15.48 5.58
C PRO A 251 -6.95 16.79 4.94
N THR A 252 -7.91 17.66 4.59
CA THR A 252 -7.66 19.05 4.22
C THR A 252 -8.03 19.93 5.39
N VAL A 253 -7.10 20.78 5.86
CA VAL A 253 -7.28 21.66 7.01
C VAL A 253 -7.10 23.11 6.57
N CYS A 254 -7.93 24.02 7.08
CA CYS A 254 -7.77 25.46 6.93
C CYS A 254 -7.63 26.14 8.31
N ILE A 255 -6.70 27.06 8.42
CA ILE A 255 -6.57 27.92 9.58
C ILE A 255 -7.51 29.12 9.40
N GLY A 256 -8.62 29.12 10.14
CA GLY A 256 -9.70 30.07 9.93
C GLY A 256 -10.61 29.68 8.74
N LYS A 257 -11.31 30.65 8.16
CA LYS A 257 -12.32 30.39 7.14
C LYS A 257 -11.72 29.82 5.85
N ALA A 258 -12.26 28.69 5.39
CA ALA A 258 -11.88 28.10 4.11
C ALA A 258 -12.18 29.06 2.94
N PRO A 259 -11.21 29.31 2.04
CA PRO A 259 -11.44 30.10 0.83
C PRO A 259 -12.49 29.42 -0.08
N SER A 260 -13.29 30.24 -0.79
CA SER A 260 -14.35 29.75 -1.65
C SER A 260 -13.87 28.91 -2.83
N ASP A 261 -12.68 29.19 -3.34
CA ASP A 261 -12.03 28.43 -4.40
C ASP A 261 -11.58 27.04 -3.92
N LEU A 262 -11.05 26.94 -2.69
CA LEU A 262 -10.76 25.67 -2.06
C LEU A 262 -12.03 24.84 -1.85
N GLN A 263 -13.08 25.46 -1.27
CA GLN A 263 -14.35 24.76 -1.05
C GLN A 263 -14.89 24.20 -2.36
N LYS A 264 -14.89 24.99 -3.43
CA LYS A 264 -15.33 24.54 -4.75
C LYS A 264 -14.56 23.34 -5.27
N VAL A 265 -13.21 23.39 -5.18
CA VAL A 265 -12.37 22.27 -5.61
C VAL A 265 -12.61 21.04 -4.76
N PHE A 266 -12.74 21.22 -3.45
CA PHE A 266 -13.04 20.14 -2.51
C PHE A 266 -14.35 19.45 -2.87
N ASP A 267 -15.42 20.22 -3.09
CA ASP A 267 -16.75 19.72 -3.44
C ASP A 267 -16.73 18.98 -4.80
N ASP A 268 -16.04 19.51 -5.80
CA ASP A 268 -15.91 18.85 -7.11
C ASP A 268 -15.16 17.51 -6.99
N VAL A 269 -14.08 17.44 -6.19
CA VAL A 269 -13.32 16.18 -5.96
C VAL A 269 -14.10 15.20 -5.10
N LEU A 270 -14.84 15.66 -4.11
CA LEU A 270 -15.71 14.82 -3.30
C LEU A 270 -16.82 14.17 -4.16
N GLU A 271 -17.41 14.93 -5.09
CA GLU A 271 -18.39 14.38 -6.03
C GLU A 271 -17.77 13.38 -7.00
N ALA A 272 -16.53 13.64 -7.49
CA ALA A 272 -15.79 12.70 -8.30
C ALA A 272 -15.51 11.38 -7.54
N GLN A 273 -15.13 11.46 -6.26
CA GLN A 273 -14.97 10.28 -5.40
C GLN A 273 -16.29 9.55 -5.21
N ARG A 274 -17.41 10.28 -5.01
CA ARG A 274 -18.74 9.69 -4.85
C ARG A 274 -19.16 8.88 -6.08
N ILE A 275 -18.91 9.41 -7.29
CA ILE A 275 -19.12 8.67 -8.54
C ILE A 275 -18.32 7.36 -8.55
N MET A 276 -17.07 7.40 -8.10
CA MET A 276 -16.23 6.19 -8.03
C MET A 276 -16.77 5.18 -7.02
N VAL A 277 -17.18 5.65 -5.85
CA VAL A 277 -17.76 4.81 -4.77
C VAL A 277 -19.04 4.14 -5.23
N ASP A 278 -19.95 4.89 -5.86
CA ASP A 278 -21.25 4.35 -6.32
C ASP A 278 -21.09 3.24 -7.37
N MET A 279 -20.02 3.28 -8.15
CA MET A 279 -19.71 2.27 -9.17
C MET A 279 -18.91 1.08 -8.62
N ALA A 280 -18.30 1.19 -7.43
CA ALA A 280 -17.35 0.21 -6.90
C ALA A 280 -18.06 -0.98 -6.23
N VAL A 281 -18.77 -1.77 -7.02
CA VAL A 281 -19.45 -3.01 -6.60
C VAL A 281 -18.65 -4.26 -7.02
N PRO A 282 -18.90 -5.43 -6.42
CA PRO A 282 -18.29 -6.68 -6.89
C PRO A 282 -18.52 -6.92 -8.39
N GLY A 283 -17.45 -7.22 -9.13
CA GLY A 283 -17.44 -7.39 -10.59
C GLY A 283 -17.15 -6.10 -11.37
N ALA A 284 -17.12 -4.94 -10.73
CA ALA A 284 -16.87 -3.67 -11.39
C ALA A 284 -15.48 -3.61 -12.02
N ASP A 285 -15.40 -2.92 -13.15
CA ASP A 285 -14.16 -2.64 -13.86
C ASP A 285 -13.51 -1.37 -13.30
N PRO A 286 -12.32 -1.44 -12.70
CA PRO A 286 -11.62 -0.27 -12.17
C PRO A 286 -11.39 0.83 -13.21
N MET A 287 -11.21 0.44 -14.47
CA MET A 287 -10.98 1.39 -15.57
C MET A 287 -12.25 2.19 -15.91
N GLU A 288 -13.44 1.57 -15.86
CA GLU A 288 -14.70 2.27 -16.07
C GLU A 288 -14.99 3.23 -14.92
N ILE A 289 -14.71 2.83 -13.69
CA ILE A 289 -14.82 3.70 -12.51
C ILE A 289 -13.93 4.94 -12.67
N MET A 290 -12.65 4.75 -13.00
CA MET A 290 -11.72 5.85 -13.22
C MET A 290 -12.21 6.77 -14.35
N ARG A 291 -12.62 6.21 -15.49
CA ARG A 291 -13.10 6.99 -16.64
C ARG A 291 -14.36 7.80 -16.30
N ALA A 292 -15.25 7.28 -15.46
CA ALA A 292 -16.47 8.00 -15.05
C ALA A 292 -16.13 9.24 -14.21
N SER A 293 -15.26 9.07 -13.22
CA SER A 293 -14.73 10.17 -12.41
C SER A 293 -13.99 11.20 -13.28
N ASP A 294 -13.13 10.74 -14.18
CA ASP A 294 -12.35 11.59 -15.08
C ASP A 294 -13.25 12.42 -16.02
N ARG A 295 -14.26 11.80 -16.62
CA ARG A 295 -15.26 12.53 -17.44
C ARG A 295 -15.97 13.64 -16.65
N PHE A 296 -16.30 13.40 -15.38
CA PHE A 296 -16.90 14.40 -14.52
C PHE A 296 -15.93 15.56 -14.26
N MET A 297 -14.69 15.24 -13.88
CA MET A 297 -13.68 16.24 -13.59
C MET A 297 -13.33 17.11 -14.83
N GLN A 298 -13.24 16.50 -16.02
CA GLN A 298 -13.01 17.22 -17.26
C GLN A 298 -14.18 18.18 -17.60
N LYS A 299 -15.43 17.79 -17.35
CA LYS A 299 -16.59 18.70 -17.50
C LYS A 299 -16.54 19.91 -16.56
N LYS A 300 -15.86 19.78 -15.42
CA LYS A 300 -15.62 20.87 -14.47
C LYS A 300 -14.39 21.72 -14.84
N GLY A 301 -13.68 21.37 -15.92
CA GLY A 301 -12.51 22.10 -16.44
C GLY A 301 -11.17 21.64 -15.85
N TYR A 302 -11.14 20.51 -15.15
CA TYR A 302 -9.89 19.90 -14.68
C TYR A 302 -9.26 19.04 -15.77
N PRO A 303 -7.93 18.88 -15.80
CA PRO A 303 -7.26 17.99 -16.73
C PRO A 303 -7.61 16.51 -16.41
N ALA A 304 -7.38 15.63 -17.39
CA ALA A 304 -7.52 14.20 -17.22
C ALA A 304 -6.60 13.66 -16.12
N GLU A 305 -7.03 12.59 -15.44
CA GLU A 305 -6.21 11.88 -14.47
C GLU A 305 -4.98 11.27 -15.17
N ALA A 306 -3.80 11.67 -14.74
CA ALA A 306 -2.53 11.27 -15.34
C ALA A 306 -1.70 10.32 -14.47
N ARG A 307 -2.13 10.09 -13.22
CA ARG A 307 -1.33 9.35 -12.24
C ARG A 307 -2.04 8.09 -11.74
N LEU A 308 -3.00 8.26 -10.87
CA LEU A 308 -3.64 7.18 -10.11
C LEU A 308 -4.83 7.76 -9.33
N ALA A 309 -6.03 7.36 -9.67
CA ALA A 309 -7.25 7.85 -9.01
C ALA A 309 -7.67 7.01 -7.80
N GLY A 310 -7.03 5.86 -7.60
CA GLY A 310 -7.29 4.96 -6.49
C GLY A 310 -6.57 3.63 -6.65
N HIS A 311 -6.49 2.87 -5.57
CA HIS A 311 -5.85 1.55 -5.54
C HIS A 311 -6.34 0.71 -4.36
N CYS A 312 -6.17 -0.60 -4.47
CA CYS A 312 -6.37 -1.46 -3.31
C CYS A 312 -5.27 -1.27 -2.26
N GLN A 313 -5.56 -1.69 -1.05
CA GLN A 313 -4.68 -1.65 0.10
C GLN A 313 -4.68 -2.99 0.84
N GLY A 314 -3.63 -3.25 1.58
CA GLY A 314 -3.47 -4.46 2.41
C GLY A 314 -2.14 -4.45 3.13
N VAL A 315 -1.36 -5.52 2.99
CA VAL A 315 0.01 -5.59 3.53
C VAL A 315 1.01 -4.75 2.72
N ASP A 316 0.65 -4.33 1.51
CA ASP A 316 1.31 -3.26 0.77
C ASP A 316 0.46 -1.99 0.83
N LEU A 317 1.13 -0.85 0.80
CA LEU A 317 0.49 0.46 0.76
C LEU A 317 -0.35 0.62 -0.50
N VAL A 318 0.21 0.25 -1.65
CA VAL A 318 -0.45 0.25 -2.95
C VAL A 318 -0.54 -1.17 -3.45
N GLU A 319 -1.75 -1.69 -3.54
CA GLU A 319 -2.05 -3.00 -4.12
C GLU A 319 -2.90 -2.84 -5.39
N ARG A 320 -2.84 -3.85 -6.26
CA ARG A 320 -3.78 -3.99 -7.35
C ARG A 320 -5.06 -4.73 -6.87
N PRO A 321 -6.21 -4.52 -7.52
CA PRO A 321 -6.44 -3.65 -8.67
C PRO A 321 -6.26 -2.17 -8.35
N ALA A 322 -5.85 -1.42 -9.39
CA ALA A 322 -5.59 0.02 -9.30
C ALA A 322 -6.34 0.79 -10.39
N LEU A 323 -6.79 1.99 -10.05
CA LEU A 323 -7.47 2.90 -10.97
C LEU A 323 -6.44 3.83 -11.60
N SER A 324 -5.73 3.31 -12.59
CA SER A 324 -4.58 3.97 -13.23
C SER A 324 -4.73 4.04 -14.76
N PRO A 325 -4.32 5.15 -15.39
CA PRO A 325 -4.31 5.26 -16.87
C PRO A 325 -3.42 4.21 -17.55
N LEU A 326 -2.54 3.54 -16.81
CA LEU A 326 -1.71 2.45 -17.35
C LEU A 326 -2.50 1.16 -17.62
N GLY A 327 -3.73 1.08 -17.13
CA GLY A 327 -4.62 -0.05 -17.31
C GLY A 327 -4.68 -0.99 -16.09
N GLU A 328 -5.79 -1.70 -15.99
CA GLU A 328 -6.04 -2.76 -15.00
C GLU A 328 -7.01 -3.79 -15.59
N THR A 329 -6.76 -5.05 -15.32
CA THR A 329 -7.59 -6.17 -15.80
C THR A 329 -8.34 -6.90 -14.68
N ILE A 330 -7.89 -6.74 -13.44
CA ILE A 330 -8.48 -7.38 -12.27
C ILE A 330 -9.71 -6.57 -11.85
N ARG A 331 -10.85 -7.24 -11.74
CA ARG A 331 -12.10 -6.60 -11.32
C ARG A 331 -12.18 -6.49 -9.80
N LEU A 332 -12.97 -5.52 -9.33
CA LEU A 332 -13.24 -5.40 -7.89
C LEU A 332 -14.06 -6.61 -7.42
N GLU A 333 -13.73 -7.08 -6.23
CA GLU A 333 -14.44 -8.16 -5.56
C GLU A 333 -14.81 -7.79 -4.12
N LYS A 334 -15.80 -8.51 -3.59
CA LYS A 334 -16.15 -8.40 -2.17
C LYS A 334 -14.91 -8.64 -1.30
N ASN A 335 -14.81 -7.89 -0.21
CA ASN A 335 -13.69 -7.89 0.73
C ASN A 335 -12.36 -7.32 0.18
N MET A 336 -12.36 -6.68 -0.97
CA MET A 336 -11.28 -5.76 -1.35
C MET A 336 -11.44 -4.44 -0.58
N VAL A 337 -10.32 -3.82 -0.22
CA VAL A 337 -10.29 -2.46 0.36
C VAL A 337 -9.62 -1.54 -0.62
N VAL A 338 -10.33 -0.50 -1.02
CA VAL A 338 -9.90 0.44 -2.06
C VAL A 338 -9.82 1.85 -1.49
N SER A 339 -8.70 2.52 -1.70
CA SER A 339 -8.57 3.96 -1.47
C SER A 339 -8.95 4.70 -2.75
N PHE A 340 -9.88 5.66 -2.65
CA PHE A 340 -10.29 6.50 -3.76
C PHE A 340 -9.82 7.94 -3.51
N HIS A 341 -8.99 8.47 -4.43
CA HIS A 341 -8.38 9.78 -4.32
C HIS A 341 -8.27 10.47 -5.69
N PRO A 342 -9.41 10.89 -6.29
CA PRO A 342 -9.39 11.64 -7.54
C PRO A 342 -8.44 12.83 -7.42
N THR A 343 -7.60 13.03 -8.43
CA THR A 343 -6.53 14.02 -8.38
C THR A 343 -6.92 15.30 -9.11
N VAL A 344 -6.54 16.43 -8.57
CA VAL A 344 -6.66 17.74 -9.22
C VAL A 344 -5.29 18.29 -9.51
N HIS A 345 -5.02 18.54 -10.79
CA HIS A 345 -3.81 19.18 -11.26
C HIS A 345 -4.15 20.49 -11.99
N GLY A 346 -3.39 21.55 -11.79
CA GLY A 346 -3.57 22.80 -12.51
C GLY A 346 -3.21 24.03 -11.71
N LYS A 347 -3.46 25.21 -12.29
CA LYS A 347 -2.95 26.49 -11.78
C LYS A 347 -3.46 26.83 -10.36
N ASN A 348 -4.66 26.37 -10.00
CA ASN A 348 -5.28 26.58 -8.68
C ASN A 348 -5.74 25.24 -8.10
N ALA A 349 -5.02 24.16 -8.32
CA ALA A 349 -5.41 22.82 -7.94
C ALA A 349 -4.69 22.37 -6.67
N TRP A 350 -5.36 21.58 -5.86
CA TRP A 350 -5.07 21.25 -4.48
C TRP A 350 -4.50 19.83 -4.28
N GLY A 351 -3.99 19.22 -5.32
CA GLY A 351 -3.58 17.82 -5.25
C GLY A 351 -4.79 16.88 -5.26
N TYR A 352 -4.95 16.02 -4.26
CA TYR A 352 -6.16 15.22 -4.05
C TYR A 352 -6.71 15.48 -2.64
N PRO A 353 -7.56 16.49 -2.50
CA PRO A 353 -8.04 16.98 -1.19
C PRO A 353 -8.96 16.00 -0.47
N VAL A 354 -9.38 14.92 -1.12
CA VAL A 354 -10.22 13.87 -0.58
C VAL A 354 -9.56 12.52 -0.83
N ASN A 355 -9.29 11.79 0.24
CA ASN A 355 -8.73 10.44 0.16
C ASN A 355 -9.20 9.62 1.37
N GLN A 356 -9.90 8.54 1.12
CA GLN A 356 -10.33 7.59 2.15
C GLN A 356 -10.44 6.18 1.61
N SER A 357 -10.35 5.21 2.51
CA SER A 357 -10.45 3.79 2.20
C SER A 357 -11.87 3.26 2.37
N PHE A 358 -12.30 2.42 1.42
CA PHE A 358 -13.62 1.80 1.38
C PHE A 358 -13.51 0.28 1.28
N LEU A 359 -14.27 -0.42 2.08
CA LEU A 359 -14.45 -1.86 1.97
C LEU A 359 -15.53 -2.18 0.95
N ILE A 360 -15.21 -2.96 -0.07
CA ILE A 360 -16.20 -3.46 -1.04
C ILE A 360 -17.02 -4.56 -0.39
N THR A 361 -18.32 -4.35 -0.27
CA THR A 361 -19.25 -5.36 0.28
C THR A 361 -20.28 -5.79 -0.76
N ALA A 362 -21.07 -6.82 -0.45
CA ALA A 362 -22.16 -7.25 -1.34
C ALA A 362 -23.22 -6.18 -1.56
N ASP A 363 -23.42 -5.30 -0.57
CA ASP A 363 -24.41 -4.23 -0.58
C ASP A 363 -23.83 -2.88 -1.06
N GLY A 364 -22.61 -2.88 -1.60
CA GLY A 364 -21.85 -1.71 -2.03
C GLY A 364 -20.71 -1.34 -1.09
N PRO A 365 -19.91 -0.31 -1.45
CA PRO A 365 -18.77 0.12 -0.66
C PRO A 365 -19.15 0.71 0.70
N LYS A 366 -18.36 0.42 1.72
CA LYS A 366 -18.49 1.00 3.07
C LYS A 366 -17.23 1.72 3.45
N ILE A 367 -17.34 3.00 3.79
CA ILE A 367 -16.23 3.79 4.30
C ILE A 367 -15.67 3.16 5.58
N MET A 368 -14.36 3.10 5.70
CA MET A 368 -13.71 2.45 6.84
C MET A 368 -13.37 3.41 7.98
N THR A 369 -13.30 4.70 7.70
CA THR A 369 -12.96 5.76 8.65
C THR A 369 -14.20 6.46 9.16
N LYS A 370 -14.08 7.16 10.30
CA LYS A 370 -15.15 7.95 10.93
C LYS A 370 -14.98 9.45 10.72
N THR A 371 -13.79 9.88 10.32
CA THR A 371 -13.49 11.28 10.02
C THR A 371 -14.41 11.79 8.91
N PRO A 372 -15.17 12.87 9.14
CA PRO A 372 -16.03 13.42 8.11
C PRO A 372 -15.25 13.88 6.87
N GLN A 373 -15.88 13.72 5.71
CA GLN A 373 -15.34 14.21 4.44
C GLN A 373 -15.67 15.71 4.27
N GLU A 374 -14.96 16.54 5.00
CA GLU A 374 -15.15 18.00 5.00
C GLU A 374 -13.81 18.71 5.17
N ILE A 375 -13.76 19.98 4.81
CA ILE A 375 -12.60 20.82 5.14
C ILE A 375 -12.64 21.10 6.65
N ILE A 376 -11.60 20.64 7.34
CA ILE A 376 -11.44 20.85 8.78
C ILE A 376 -11.00 22.31 9.00
N VAL A 377 -11.80 23.06 9.75
CA VAL A 377 -11.46 24.45 10.13
C VAL A 377 -10.90 24.47 11.56
N VAL A 378 -9.75 25.10 11.75
CA VAL A 378 -9.08 25.27 13.05
C VAL A 378 -8.78 26.73 13.34
#